data_6f5e90f378911e3d7f1481ed40b1620f
#
_entry.id   6f5e90f378911e3d7f1481ed40b1620f
#
_cell.length_a   1.000
_cell.length_b   1.000
_cell.length_c   1.000
_cell.angle_alpha   90.00
_cell.angle_beta   90.00
_cell.angle_gamma   90.00
#
_symmetry.space_group_name_H-M   'P 1'
#
loop_
_entity.id
_entity.type
_entity.pdbx_description
1 polymer ?
#
loop_
_entity_poly.entity_id
_entity_poly.type
_entity_poly.pdbx_seq_one_letter_code
_entity_poly.pdbx_strand_id
1 'polypeptide(L)'
;MLNAMIWALACFGVVAADIALSAVLFSVLDAVSVLTGYPIDNLDIQWFQAAAQTASFLMALLWWRYLWPRSFMARWQGERPLGGGARGAWKRIVCVIVIGLALQVVVGYVTDAVLSLLPDAAADYSELVEETGMGDTSYLAVLTTVLGAPFCEELLVRGIIFEFSLRAFNPQCRPLWKRRRRASAQDGSMLPWAAPSTWGIAAAIVLQAAIFGFMHMNWVQGCYAGAAGLIFGWVLVTTGKLRYTILLHFAFNAGSYLMTLLWFVNTPFDVVITVAIAGVILVETMRSLRHACGMDAASAPLP
;
A
#
# COMPACT_ATOMS: atom_id res chain seq x y z
N MET A 1 -2.23 -13.64 -24.15
CA MET A 1 -3.04 -12.43 -23.90
C MET A 1 -4.21 -12.71 -22.96
N LEU A 2 -5.15 -13.61 -23.23
CA LEU A 2 -6.33 -13.85 -22.40
C LEU A 2 -6.01 -14.06 -20.91
N ASN A 3 -5.05 -14.91 -20.57
CA ASN A 3 -4.66 -15.14 -19.16
C ASN A 3 -4.09 -13.89 -18.46
N ALA A 4 -3.44 -12.98 -19.20
CA ALA A 4 -2.97 -11.71 -18.64
C ALA A 4 -4.15 -10.80 -18.27
N MET A 5 -5.11 -10.72 -19.19
CA MET A 5 -6.34 -9.94 -18.97
C MET A 5 -7.14 -10.47 -17.79
N ILE A 6 -7.27 -11.81 -17.65
CA ILE A 6 -7.97 -12.40 -16.50
C ILE A 6 -7.33 -11.98 -15.17
N TRP A 7 -6.02 -12.01 -15.06
CA TRP A 7 -5.34 -11.60 -13.84
C TRP A 7 -5.40 -10.09 -13.58
N ALA A 8 -5.31 -9.27 -14.65
CA ALA A 8 -5.51 -7.83 -14.52
C ALA A 8 -6.95 -7.50 -14.07
N LEU A 9 -7.96 -8.15 -14.67
CA LEU A 9 -9.35 -8.00 -14.24
C LEU A 9 -9.59 -8.53 -12.82
N ALA A 10 -8.88 -9.57 -12.40
CA ALA A 10 -8.97 -10.06 -11.03
C ALA A 10 -8.52 -9.01 -9.99
N CYS A 11 -7.58 -8.12 -10.35
CA CYS A 11 -7.21 -7.00 -9.48
C CYS A 11 -8.42 -6.08 -9.20
N PHE A 12 -9.16 -5.72 -10.24
CA PHE A 12 -10.39 -4.92 -10.09
C PHE A 12 -11.50 -5.70 -9.39
N GLY A 13 -11.56 -7.02 -9.60
CA GLY A 13 -12.48 -7.92 -8.88
C GLY A 13 -12.25 -7.93 -7.37
N VAL A 14 -10.99 -7.77 -6.93
CA VAL A 14 -10.66 -7.63 -5.50
C VAL A 14 -11.24 -6.33 -4.94
N VAL A 15 -11.06 -5.21 -5.65
CA VAL A 15 -11.62 -3.92 -5.25
C VAL A 15 -13.14 -3.96 -5.19
N ALA A 16 -13.77 -4.54 -6.23
CA ALA A 16 -15.23 -4.67 -6.25
C ALA A 16 -15.76 -5.55 -5.11
N ALA A 17 -15.05 -6.62 -4.75
CA ALA A 17 -15.41 -7.48 -3.63
C ALA A 17 -15.25 -6.76 -2.28
N ASP A 18 -14.22 -5.93 -2.14
CA ASP A 18 -13.99 -5.12 -0.94
C ASP A 18 -15.09 -4.07 -0.75
N ILE A 19 -15.45 -3.36 -1.82
CA ILE A 19 -16.57 -2.41 -1.82
C ILE A 19 -17.90 -3.11 -1.47
N ALA A 20 -18.17 -4.28 -2.08
CA ALA A 20 -19.39 -5.02 -1.81
C ALA A 20 -19.47 -5.50 -0.36
N LEU A 21 -18.35 -5.97 0.21
CA LEU A 21 -18.30 -6.39 1.60
C LEU A 21 -18.46 -5.21 2.56
N SER A 22 -17.86 -4.06 2.25
CA SER A 22 -18.06 -2.82 3.00
C SER A 22 -19.52 -2.38 3.00
N ALA A 23 -20.18 -2.44 1.83
CA ALA A 23 -21.60 -2.13 1.72
C ALA A 23 -22.49 -3.07 2.56
N VAL A 24 -22.15 -4.36 2.62
CA VAL A 24 -22.86 -5.31 3.51
C VAL A 24 -22.67 -4.93 4.98
N LEU A 25 -21.45 -4.58 5.39
CA LEU A 25 -21.19 -4.17 6.77
C LEU A 25 -21.91 -2.87 7.14
N PHE A 26 -21.97 -1.90 6.23
CA PHE A 26 -22.76 -0.68 6.42
C PHE A 26 -24.26 -0.98 6.55
N SER A 27 -24.80 -1.91 5.73
CA SER A 27 -26.19 -2.33 5.84
C SER A 27 -26.48 -3.04 7.18
N VAL A 28 -25.50 -3.75 7.74
CA VAL A 28 -25.63 -4.34 9.08
C VAL A 28 -25.63 -3.26 10.16
N LEU A 29 -24.78 -2.22 10.04
CA LEU A 29 -24.78 -1.08 10.97
C LEU A 29 -26.12 -0.34 10.94
N ASP A 30 -26.68 -0.13 9.75
CA ASP A 30 -27.99 0.50 9.56
C ASP A 30 -29.10 -0.35 10.23
N ALA A 31 -29.12 -1.63 9.98
CA ALA A 31 -30.08 -2.54 10.61
C ALA A 31 -29.97 -2.54 12.15
N VAL A 32 -28.75 -2.51 12.69
CA VAL A 32 -28.53 -2.39 14.14
C VAL A 32 -29.05 -1.06 14.67
N SER A 33 -28.82 0.05 13.95
CA SER A 33 -29.36 1.36 14.28
C SER A 33 -30.89 1.35 14.42
N VAL A 34 -31.56 0.76 13.41
CA VAL A 34 -33.03 0.62 13.43
C VAL A 34 -33.51 -0.23 14.61
N LEU A 35 -32.86 -1.37 14.86
CA LEU A 35 -33.25 -2.31 15.93
C LEU A 35 -33.01 -1.75 17.33
N THR A 36 -31.99 -0.94 17.52
CA THR A 36 -31.62 -0.38 18.83
C THR A 36 -32.26 0.99 19.09
N GLY A 37 -32.83 1.62 18.05
CA GLY A 37 -33.35 3.01 18.13
C GLY A 37 -32.22 4.04 18.29
N TYR A 38 -30.96 3.67 18.07
CA TYR A 38 -29.83 4.58 18.08
C TYR A 38 -29.58 5.09 16.66
N PRO A 39 -29.79 6.37 16.33
CA PRO A 39 -29.67 6.89 14.98
C PRO A 39 -28.27 6.71 14.42
N ILE A 40 -28.20 6.23 13.18
CA ILE A 40 -26.91 6.04 12.49
C ILE A 40 -26.16 7.36 12.28
N ASP A 41 -26.90 8.47 12.14
CA ASP A 41 -26.35 9.83 11.99
C ASP A 41 -25.58 10.29 13.25
N ASN A 42 -25.79 9.63 14.38
CA ASN A 42 -25.02 9.86 15.60
C ASN A 42 -23.67 9.09 15.61
N LEU A 43 -23.44 8.22 14.62
CA LEU A 43 -22.16 7.54 14.50
C LEU A 43 -21.15 8.48 13.83
N ASP A 44 -19.99 8.60 14.46
CA ASP A 44 -18.84 9.26 13.87
C ASP A 44 -18.43 8.57 12.57
N ILE A 45 -17.99 9.34 11.58
CA ILE A 45 -17.44 8.84 10.29
C ILE A 45 -16.35 7.78 10.53
N GLN A 46 -15.64 7.85 11.63
CA GLN A 46 -14.60 6.90 12.00
C GLN A 46 -15.12 5.46 12.19
N TRP A 47 -16.38 5.29 12.57
CA TRP A 47 -17.02 3.96 12.65
C TRP A 47 -17.26 3.35 11.28
N PHE A 48 -17.61 4.19 10.28
CA PHE A 48 -17.75 3.75 8.90
C PHE A 48 -16.41 3.36 8.31
N GLN A 49 -15.36 4.13 8.60
CA GLN A 49 -14.00 3.78 8.22
C GLN A 49 -13.53 2.47 8.87
N ALA A 50 -13.81 2.26 10.16
CA ALA A 50 -13.51 1.01 10.86
C ALA A 50 -14.25 -0.18 10.25
N ALA A 51 -15.50 -0.01 9.82
CA ALA A 51 -16.27 -1.06 9.14
C ALA A 51 -15.65 -1.41 7.78
N ALA A 52 -15.28 -0.41 6.97
CA ALA A 52 -14.60 -0.62 5.69
C ALA A 52 -13.24 -1.34 5.88
N GLN A 53 -12.45 -0.91 6.87
CA GLN A 53 -11.19 -1.58 7.23
C GLN A 53 -11.41 -3.02 7.69
N THR A 54 -12.50 -3.28 8.41
CA THR A 54 -12.89 -4.65 8.80
C THR A 54 -13.19 -5.51 7.58
N ALA A 55 -13.86 -4.97 6.54
CA ALA A 55 -14.09 -5.67 5.29
C ALA A 55 -12.77 -6.08 4.62
N SER A 56 -11.85 -5.13 4.44
CA SER A 56 -10.53 -5.38 3.86
C SER A 56 -9.75 -6.41 4.67
N PHE A 57 -9.81 -6.34 5.99
CA PHE A 57 -9.15 -7.30 6.88
C PHE A 57 -9.72 -8.71 6.75
N LEU A 58 -11.05 -8.85 6.70
CA LEU A 58 -11.69 -10.16 6.50
C LEU A 58 -11.32 -10.77 5.14
N MET A 59 -11.29 -9.98 4.08
CA MET A 59 -10.80 -10.43 2.77
C MET A 59 -9.34 -10.89 2.85
N ALA A 60 -8.48 -10.13 3.53
CA ALA A 60 -7.08 -10.48 3.70
C ALA A 60 -6.91 -11.78 4.52
N LEU A 61 -7.73 -12.02 5.54
CA LEU A 61 -7.75 -13.29 6.31
C LEU A 61 -8.13 -14.46 5.43
N LEU A 62 -9.15 -14.33 4.59
CA LEU A 62 -9.54 -15.36 3.62
C LEU A 62 -8.43 -15.63 2.62
N TRP A 63 -7.81 -14.58 2.10
CA TRP A 63 -6.62 -14.70 1.25
C TRP A 63 -5.49 -15.46 1.95
N TRP A 64 -5.13 -15.04 3.16
CA TRP A 64 -4.08 -15.65 3.95
C TRP A 64 -4.36 -17.12 4.22
N ARG A 65 -5.58 -17.45 4.62
CA ARG A 65 -6.00 -18.82 4.99
C ARG A 65 -6.00 -19.79 3.81
N TYR A 66 -6.47 -19.33 2.63
CA TYR A 66 -6.77 -20.24 1.51
C TYR A 66 -5.81 -20.09 0.33
N LEU A 67 -5.35 -18.90 0.03
CA LEU A 67 -4.60 -18.60 -1.19
C LEU A 67 -3.12 -18.30 -0.94
N TRP A 68 -2.76 -17.71 0.19
CA TRP A 68 -1.39 -17.36 0.52
C TRP A 68 -0.40 -18.53 0.41
N PRO A 69 -0.66 -19.74 0.92
CA PRO A 69 0.27 -20.87 0.79
C PRO A 69 0.58 -21.26 -0.67
N ARG A 70 -0.24 -20.81 -1.61
CA ARG A 70 -0.12 -21.07 -3.06
C ARG A 70 0.31 -19.83 -3.83
N SER A 71 0.54 -18.73 -3.15
CA SER A 71 0.91 -17.45 -3.78
C SER A 71 2.38 -17.44 -4.17
N PHE A 72 2.68 -16.65 -5.20
CA PHE A 72 4.05 -16.33 -5.57
C PHE A 72 4.74 -15.55 -4.46
N MET A 73 4.04 -14.57 -3.88
CA MET A 73 4.58 -13.72 -2.81
C MET A 73 5.02 -14.51 -1.58
N ALA A 74 4.25 -15.54 -1.16
CA ALA A 74 4.62 -16.36 -0.02
C ALA A 74 5.98 -17.05 -0.21
N ARG A 75 6.24 -17.55 -1.39
CA ARG A 75 7.54 -18.17 -1.74
C ARG A 75 8.63 -17.14 -1.80
N TRP A 76 8.41 -16.05 -2.56
CA TRP A 76 9.40 -15.00 -2.72
C TRP A 76 9.85 -14.43 -1.38
N GLN A 77 8.89 -14.21 -0.46
CA GLN A 77 9.19 -13.78 0.90
C GLN A 77 9.93 -14.87 1.72
N GLY A 78 9.60 -16.14 1.50
CA GLY A 78 10.25 -17.28 2.18
C GLY A 78 11.67 -17.53 1.70
N GLU A 79 11.88 -17.52 0.40
CA GLU A 79 13.16 -17.89 -0.23
C GLU A 79 14.21 -16.75 -0.21
N ARG A 80 13.80 -15.51 0.09
CA ARG A 80 14.72 -14.36 0.12
C ARG A 80 15.19 -14.05 1.55
N PRO A 81 16.34 -14.60 1.99
CA PRO A 81 16.91 -14.25 3.28
C PRO A 81 17.42 -12.80 3.24
N LEU A 82 16.93 -11.98 4.15
CA LEU A 82 17.49 -10.66 4.39
C LEU A 82 18.68 -10.80 5.33
N GLY A 83 19.87 -10.51 4.83
CA GLY A 83 21.11 -10.57 5.61
C GLY A 83 21.18 -9.58 6.77
N GLY A 84 22.28 -9.63 7.54
CA GLY A 84 22.62 -8.64 8.56
C GLY A 84 22.00 -8.88 9.95
N GLY A 85 21.29 -9.97 10.18
CA GLY A 85 20.73 -10.31 11.50
C GLY A 85 19.88 -9.18 12.10
N ALA A 86 19.94 -8.99 13.42
CA ALA A 86 19.17 -7.97 14.14
C ALA A 86 19.57 -6.54 13.73
N ARG A 87 20.88 -6.27 13.52
CA ARG A 87 21.36 -4.95 13.09
C ARG A 87 20.83 -4.59 11.69
N GLY A 88 20.83 -5.54 10.75
CA GLY A 88 20.26 -5.32 9.43
C GLY A 88 18.74 -5.12 9.47
N ALA A 89 18.02 -5.85 10.32
CA ALA A 89 16.59 -5.67 10.53
C ALA A 89 16.28 -4.26 11.07
N TRP A 90 17.02 -3.80 12.08
CA TRP A 90 16.87 -2.46 12.63
C TRP A 90 17.15 -1.38 11.58
N LYS A 91 18.22 -1.51 10.82
CA LYS A 91 18.53 -0.57 9.74
C LYS A 91 17.39 -0.46 8.73
N ARG A 92 16.79 -1.59 8.31
CA ARG A 92 15.62 -1.60 7.41
C ARG A 92 14.40 -0.91 8.03
N ILE A 93 14.13 -1.15 9.32
CA ILE A 93 13.06 -0.47 10.07
C ILE A 93 13.24 1.04 10.02
N VAL A 94 14.42 1.52 10.40
CA VAL A 94 14.72 2.97 10.37
C VAL A 94 14.59 3.53 8.95
N CYS A 95 15.13 2.85 7.95
CA CYS A 95 15.01 3.31 6.57
C CYS A 95 13.56 3.45 6.12
N VAL A 96 12.68 2.47 6.38
CA VAL A 96 11.29 2.56 5.92
C VAL A 96 10.51 3.63 6.67
N ILE A 97 10.78 3.86 7.95
CA ILE A 97 10.18 4.97 8.71
C ILE A 97 10.61 6.31 8.11
N VAL A 98 11.90 6.51 7.87
CA VAL A 98 12.42 7.76 7.29
C VAL A 98 11.90 7.97 5.87
N ILE A 99 11.80 6.91 5.05
CA ILE A 99 11.18 6.98 3.71
C ILE A 99 9.73 7.45 3.83
N GLY A 100 8.92 6.88 4.75
CA GLY A 100 7.52 7.26 4.94
C GLY A 100 7.37 8.72 5.34
N LEU A 101 8.11 9.18 6.34
CA LEU A 101 8.08 10.57 6.80
C LEU A 101 8.55 11.55 5.71
N ALA A 102 9.67 11.28 5.05
CA ALA A 102 10.19 12.15 3.99
C ALA A 102 9.23 12.20 2.78
N LEU A 103 8.63 11.06 2.42
CA LEU A 103 7.65 11.00 1.35
C LEU A 103 6.41 11.82 1.69
N GLN A 104 5.92 11.77 2.94
CA GLN A 104 4.79 12.59 3.38
C GLN A 104 5.07 14.08 3.27
N VAL A 105 6.28 14.52 3.66
CA VAL A 105 6.67 15.92 3.52
C VAL A 105 6.67 16.36 2.05
N VAL A 106 7.25 15.54 1.16
CA VAL A 106 7.28 15.85 -0.28
C VAL A 106 5.86 15.89 -0.85
N VAL A 107 5.05 14.86 -0.55
CA VAL A 107 3.68 14.74 -1.08
C VAL A 107 2.81 15.88 -0.55
N GLY A 108 2.85 16.17 0.75
CA GLY A 108 2.04 17.23 1.36
C GLY A 108 2.30 18.58 0.70
N TYR A 109 3.55 19.07 0.72
CA TYR A 109 3.86 20.38 0.15
C TYR A 109 3.68 20.46 -1.37
N VAL A 110 3.93 19.36 -2.11
CA VAL A 110 3.66 19.33 -3.55
C VAL A 110 2.16 19.39 -3.83
N THR A 111 1.35 18.66 -3.05
CA THR A 111 -0.11 18.72 -3.17
C THR A 111 -0.64 20.12 -2.86
N ASP A 112 -0.19 20.75 -1.77
CA ASP A 112 -0.59 22.11 -1.40
C ASP A 112 -0.20 23.12 -2.49
N ALA A 113 1.01 22.99 -3.05
CA ALA A 113 1.47 23.86 -4.13
C ALA A 113 0.62 23.68 -5.41
N VAL A 114 0.24 22.46 -5.77
CA VAL A 114 -0.64 22.19 -6.91
C VAL A 114 -2.04 22.74 -6.66
N LEU A 115 -2.60 22.53 -5.48
CA LEU A 115 -3.94 23.03 -5.11
C LEU A 115 -3.99 24.56 -5.07
N SER A 116 -2.90 25.24 -4.71
CA SER A 116 -2.83 26.70 -4.77
C SER A 116 -2.99 27.27 -6.19
N LEU A 117 -2.73 26.45 -7.22
CA LEU A 117 -2.92 26.79 -8.64
C LEU A 117 -4.30 26.38 -9.19
N LEU A 118 -5.08 25.61 -8.43
CA LEU A 118 -6.35 25.01 -8.83
C LEU A 118 -7.43 25.26 -7.76
N PRO A 119 -7.97 26.50 -7.66
CA PRO A 119 -8.88 26.89 -6.57
C PRO A 119 -10.12 26.00 -6.43
N ASP A 120 -10.74 25.62 -7.55
CA ASP A 120 -11.93 24.76 -7.54
C ASP A 120 -11.60 23.36 -6.95
N ALA A 121 -10.49 22.80 -7.38
CA ALA A 121 -10.00 21.52 -6.85
C ALA A 121 -9.62 21.60 -5.36
N ALA A 122 -9.10 22.73 -4.93
CA ALA A 122 -8.79 22.98 -3.53
C ALA A 122 -10.06 23.04 -2.68
N ALA A 123 -11.12 23.67 -3.18
CA ALA A 123 -12.43 23.73 -2.54
C ALA A 123 -13.05 22.32 -2.40
N ASP A 124 -13.13 21.58 -3.50
CA ASP A 124 -13.63 20.19 -3.51
C ASP A 124 -12.85 19.27 -2.57
N TYR A 125 -11.52 19.45 -2.53
CA TYR A 125 -10.67 18.63 -1.64
C TYR A 125 -10.81 19.03 -0.17
N SER A 126 -11.00 20.31 0.15
CA SER A 126 -11.26 20.76 1.52
C SER A 126 -12.61 20.26 2.05
N GLU A 127 -13.64 20.25 1.23
CA GLU A 127 -14.94 19.66 1.57
C GLU A 127 -14.80 18.16 1.88
N LEU A 128 -14.08 17.41 1.03
CA LEU A 128 -13.79 16.01 1.29
C LEU A 128 -13.05 15.78 2.62
N VAL A 129 -12.05 16.62 2.93
CA VAL A 129 -11.30 16.54 4.19
C VAL A 129 -12.20 16.75 5.40
N GLU A 130 -13.12 17.70 5.34
CA GLU A 130 -14.11 17.96 6.39
C GLU A 130 -15.10 16.79 6.51
N GLU A 131 -15.68 16.33 5.41
CA GLU A 131 -16.66 15.23 5.40
C GLU A 131 -16.08 13.91 5.89
N THR A 132 -14.83 13.61 5.57
CA THR A 132 -14.17 12.36 5.95
C THR A 132 -13.46 12.41 7.29
N GLY A 133 -13.39 13.60 7.93
CA GLY A 133 -12.66 13.80 9.16
C GLY A 133 -11.15 13.56 9.02
N MET A 134 -10.60 13.70 7.81
CA MET A 134 -9.15 13.68 7.63
C MET A 134 -8.51 14.85 8.38
N GLY A 135 -7.51 14.55 9.21
CA GLY A 135 -6.89 15.56 10.09
C GLY A 135 -7.55 15.69 11.45
N ASP A 136 -8.67 14.99 11.72
CA ASP A 136 -9.18 14.85 13.07
C ASP A 136 -8.13 14.19 13.97
N THR A 137 -7.90 14.79 15.13
CA THR A 137 -6.92 14.36 16.13
C THR A 137 -7.51 13.54 17.27
N SER A 138 -8.80 13.16 17.15
CA SER A 138 -9.42 12.25 18.09
C SER A 138 -8.67 10.90 18.13
N TYR A 139 -8.69 10.24 19.27
CA TYR A 139 -8.01 8.96 19.44
C TYR A 139 -8.44 7.92 18.40
N LEU A 140 -9.74 7.87 18.10
CA LEU A 140 -10.28 6.92 17.12
C LEU A 140 -9.83 7.26 15.70
N ALA A 141 -9.85 8.55 15.32
CA ALA A 141 -9.37 9.00 14.01
C ALA A 141 -7.90 8.67 13.79
N VAL A 142 -7.04 8.96 14.78
CA VAL A 142 -5.61 8.62 14.69
C VAL A 142 -5.42 7.12 14.61
N LEU A 143 -6.15 6.32 15.39
CA LEU A 143 -6.05 4.86 15.37
C LEU A 143 -6.46 4.28 14.01
N THR A 144 -7.58 4.73 13.45
CA THR A 144 -8.08 4.26 12.16
C THR A 144 -7.19 4.72 11.01
N THR A 145 -6.75 5.96 11.00
CA THR A 145 -5.95 6.54 9.91
C THR A 145 -4.48 6.09 9.93
N VAL A 146 -3.85 6.07 11.11
CA VAL A 146 -2.41 5.77 11.21
C VAL A 146 -2.12 4.28 11.26
N LEU A 147 -2.99 3.48 11.88
CA LEU A 147 -2.76 2.05 12.04
C LEU A 147 -3.72 1.20 11.22
N GLY A 148 -5.01 1.47 11.31
CA GLY A 148 -6.05 0.64 10.70
C GLY A 148 -5.99 0.64 9.18
N ALA A 149 -6.10 1.82 8.57
CA ALA A 149 -6.07 1.96 7.11
C ALA A 149 -4.78 1.40 6.50
N PRO A 150 -3.57 1.81 6.93
CA PRO A 150 -2.34 1.27 6.36
C PRO A 150 -2.22 -0.25 6.49
N PHE A 151 -2.62 -0.81 7.62
CA PHE A 151 -2.58 -2.24 7.81
C PHE A 151 -3.49 -2.98 6.82
N CYS A 152 -4.74 -2.57 6.72
CA CYS A 152 -5.73 -3.21 5.85
C CYS A 152 -5.42 -2.99 4.37
N GLU A 153 -5.05 -1.78 4.00
CA GLU A 153 -4.73 -1.42 2.62
C GLU A 153 -3.48 -2.14 2.11
N GLU A 154 -2.43 -2.26 2.92
CA GLU A 154 -1.24 -3.01 2.52
C GLU A 154 -1.52 -4.50 2.37
N LEU A 155 -2.34 -5.08 3.23
CA LEU A 155 -2.77 -6.48 3.08
C LEU A 155 -3.55 -6.69 1.79
N LEU A 156 -4.44 -5.77 1.44
CA LEU A 156 -5.25 -5.84 0.24
C LEU A 156 -4.41 -5.57 -1.02
N VAL A 157 -3.72 -4.42 -1.05
CA VAL A 157 -3.06 -3.92 -2.26
C VAL A 157 -1.72 -4.63 -2.48
N ARG A 158 -0.84 -4.70 -1.47
CA ARG A 158 0.48 -5.32 -1.59
C ARG A 158 0.44 -6.82 -1.33
N GLY A 159 -0.57 -7.30 -0.60
CA GLY A 159 -0.79 -8.74 -0.41
C GLY A 159 -1.50 -9.38 -1.59
N ILE A 160 -2.66 -8.88 -2.00
CA ILE A 160 -3.54 -9.55 -2.98
C ILE A 160 -3.39 -8.95 -4.38
N ILE A 161 -3.62 -7.65 -4.53
CA ILE A 161 -3.62 -6.99 -5.85
C ILE A 161 -2.24 -7.09 -6.50
N PHE A 162 -1.15 -6.90 -5.75
CA PHE A 162 0.20 -7.05 -6.29
C PHE A 162 0.50 -8.49 -6.76
N GLU A 163 0.04 -9.51 -6.03
CA GLU A 163 0.14 -10.92 -6.47
C GLU A 163 -0.53 -11.13 -7.83
N PHE A 164 -1.74 -10.58 -8.02
CA PHE A 164 -2.47 -10.71 -9.28
C PHE A 164 -1.82 -9.88 -10.40
N SER A 165 -1.31 -8.69 -10.06
CA SER A 165 -0.54 -7.86 -11.00
C SER A 165 0.72 -8.57 -11.48
N LEU A 166 1.46 -9.22 -10.59
CA LEU A 166 2.62 -10.03 -10.98
C LEU A 166 2.22 -11.16 -11.95
N ARG A 167 1.11 -11.84 -11.70
CA ARG A 167 0.60 -12.90 -12.58
C ARG A 167 0.11 -12.38 -13.93
N ALA A 168 -0.40 -11.15 -13.98
CA ALA A 168 -0.80 -10.52 -15.21
C ALA A 168 0.40 -10.34 -16.16
N PHE A 169 1.50 -9.79 -15.64
CA PHE A 169 2.67 -9.43 -16.44
C PHE A 169 3.77 -10.50 -16.50
N ASN A 170 3.71 -11.54 -15.67
CA ASN A 170 4.71 -12.60 -15.62
C ASN A 170 4.06 -13.97 -15.85
N PRO A 171 4.00 -14.45 -17.11
CA PRO A 171 3.41 -15.74 -17.44
C PRO A 171 3.95 -16.92 -16.64
N GLN A 172 5.23 -16.86 -16.26
CA GLN A 172 5.91 -17.87 -15.44
C GLN A 172 5.40 -17.93 -14.01
N CYS A 173 4.81 -16.85 -13.49
CA CYS A 173 4.20 -16.79 -12.15
C CYS A 173 2.78 -17.38 -12.10
N ARG A 174 2.22 -17.71 -13.27
CA ARG A 174 0.86 -18.25 -13.41
C ARG A 174 0.81 -19.74 -13.04
N PRO A 175 -0.32 -20.30 -12.90
CA PRO A 175 -0.83 -21.22 -11.89
C PRO A 175 0.11 -22.37 -11.56
N LEU A 176 0.46 -22.40 -10.33
CA LEU A 176 1.35 -23.38 -9.73
C LEU A 176 0.66 -24.70 -9.40
N TRP A 177 -0.65 -24.73 -9.21
CA TRP A 177 -1.33 -25.93 -8.71
C TRP A 177 -1.40 -27.09 -9.72
N LYS A 178 -1.57 -26.81 -11.02
CA LYS A 178 -1.61 -27.86 -12.06
C LYS A 178 -0.23 -28.46 -12.35
N ARG A 179 0.83 -27.65 -12.26
CA ARG A 179 2.20 -28.12 -12.44
C ARG A 179 2.71 -28.92 -11.23
N ARG A 180 2.31 -28.57 -10.01
CA ARG A 180 2.70 -29.26 -8.79
C ARG A 180 2.21 -30.71 -8.74
N ARG A 181 0.99 -31.00 -9.20
CA ARG A 181 0.47 -32.38 -9.26
C ARG A 181 1.24 -33.27 -10.24
N ARG A 182 1.73 -32.73 -11.35
CA ARG A 182 2.53 -33.51 -12.32
C ARG A 182 3.98 -33.69 -11.91
N ALA A 183 4.62 -32.68 -11.34
CA ALA A 183 6.01 -32.77 -10.88
C ALA A 183 6.17 -33.67 -9.64
N SER A 184 5.24 -33.59 -8.68
CA SER A 184 5.26 -34.46 -7.49
C SER A 184 5.01 -35.94 -7.81
N ALA A 185 4.40 -36.22 -8.97
CA ALA A 185 4.14 -37.61 -9.39
C ALA A 185 5.32 -38.27 -10.13
N GLN A 186 6.26 -37.50 -10.61
CA GLN A 186 7.33 -38.04 -11.48
C GLN A 186 8.74 -38.00 -10.93
N ASP A 187 9.13 -37.12 -9.99
CA ASP A 187 10.55 -36.96 -9.67
C ASP A 187 10.86 -36.38 -8.27
N GLY A 188 9.88 -36.05 -7.42
CA GLY A 188 10.17 -35.45 -6.10
C GLY A 188 10.92 -34.10 -6.14
N SER A 189 11.38 -33.66 -7.30
CA SER A 189 12.10 -32.40 -7.49
C SER A 189 11.10 -31.25 -7.72
N MET A 190 11.19 -30.22 -6.90
CA MET A 190 10.50 -28.96 -7.17
C MET A 190 11.07 -28.34 -8.44
N LEU A 191 10.22 -28.09 -9.44
CA LEU A 191 10.63 -27.35 -10.64
C LEU A 191 11.28 -26.03 -10.22
N PRO A 192 12.45 -25.68 -10.80
CA PRO A 192 13.09 -24.42 -10.50
C PRO A 192 12.14 -23.26 -10.77
N TRP A 193 12.14 -22.30 -9.88
CA TRP A 193 11.39 -21.08 -10.02
C TRP A 193 11.86 -20.27 -11.22
N ALA A 194 10.99 -19.94 -12.11
CA ALA A 194 11.29 -18.87 -13.04
C ALA A 194 11.00 -17.53 -12.31
N ALA A 195 12.05 -16.79 -12.02
CA ALA A 195 11.91 -15.45 -11.45
C ALA A 195 11.05 -14.54 -12.35
N PRO A 196 10.27 -13.62 -11.79
CA PRO A 196 9.56 -12.64 -12.58
C PRO A 196 10.57 -11.76 -13.33
N SER A 197 10.20 -11.32 -14.53
CA SER A 197 11.02 -10.41 -15.30
C SER A 197 11.04 -9.02 -14.65
N THR A 198 12.15 -8.29 -14.78
CA THR A 198 12.26 -6.90 -14.29
C THR A 198 11.14 -6.02 -14.83
N TRP A 199 10.84 -6.14 -16.13
CA TRP A 199 9.73 -5.42 -16.75
C TRP A 199 8.38 -5.81 -16.15
N GLY A 200 8.14 -7.11 -15.95
CA GLY A 200 6.90 -7.60 -15.36
C GLY A 200 6.72 -7.16 -13.89
N ILE A 201 7.81 -7.01 -13.14
CA ILE A 201 7.78 -6.43 -11.79
C ILE A 201 7.43 -4.94 -11.87
N ALA A 202 8.10 -4.17 -12.74
CA ALA A 202 7.83 -2.75 -12.89
C ALA A 202 6.37 -2.50 -13.30
N ALA A 203 5.86 -3.26 -14.27
CA ALA A 203 4.46 -3.18 -14.70
C ALA A 203 3.49 -3.54 -13.56
N ALA A 204 3.81 -4.53 -12.74
CA ALA A 204 3.00 -4.88 -11.58
C ALA A 204 2.99 -3.78 -10.50
N ILE A 205 4.15 -3.12 -10.26
CA ILE A 205 4.23 -1.96 -9.37
C ILE A 205 3.34 -0.83 -9.89
N VAL A 206 3.38 -0.52 -11.18
CA VAL A 206 2.56 0.54 -11.78
C VAL A 206 1.07 0.20 -11.69
N LEU A 207 0.67 -1.02 -12.04
CA LEU A 207 -0.74 -1.41 -11.99
C LEU A 207 -1.31 -1.34 -10.58
N GLN A 208 -0.62 -1.90 -9.58
CA GLN A 208 -1.11 -1.84 -8.20
C GLN A 208 -1.14 -0.41 -7.66
N ALA A 209 -0.20 0.44 -8.05
CA ALA A 209 -0.18 1.84 -7.64
C ALA A 209 -1.34 2.64 -8.26
N ALA A 210 -1.64 2.41 -9.54
CA ALA A 210 -2.79 3.00 -10.21
C ALA A 210 -4.11 2.56 -9.57
N ILE A 211 -4.26 1.27 -9.25
CA ILE A 211 -5.44 0.75 -8.56
C ILE A 211 -5.54 1.37 -7.15
N PHE A 212 -4.44 1.47 -6.43
CA PHE A 212 -4.39 2.08 -5.10
C PHE A 212 -4.85 3.54 -5.14
N GLY A 213 -4.36 4.33 -6.11
CA GLY A 213 -4.86 5.69 -6.32
C GLY A 213 -6.35 5.72 -6.62
N PHE A 214 -6.82 4.84 -7.53
CA PHE A 214 -8.23 4.77 -7.90
C PHE A 214 -9.16 4.44 -6.72
N MET A 215 -8.72 3.61 -5.78
CA MET A 215 -9.51 3.22 -4.60
C MET A 215 -9.88 4.41 -3.69
N HIS A 216 -9.16 5.52 -3.77
CA HIS A 216 -9.45 6.70 -2.97
C HIS A 216 -10.65 7.52 -3.49
N MET A 217 -11.16 7.23 -4.69
CA MET A 217 -12.37 7.84 -5.29
C MET A 217 -12.35 9.37 -5.39
N ASN A 218 -11.25 10.02 -5.08
CA ASN A 218 -10.99 11.44 -5.26
C ASN A 218 -9.71 11.61 -6.09
N TRP A 219 -9.74 12.48 -7.08
CA TRP A 219 -8.62 12.59 -8.02
C TRP A 219 -7.35 13.20 -7.39
N VAL A 220 -7.48 14.16 -6.46
CA VAL A 220 -6.34 14.73 -5.73
C VAL A 220 -5.68 13.66 -4.89
N GLN A 221 -6.48 13.01 -4.04
CA GLN A 221 -6.01 11.91 -3.20
C GLN A 221 -5.50 10.75 -4.03
N GLY A 222 -6.17 10.40 -5.11
CA GLY A 222 -5.77 9.34 -6.03
C GLY A 222 -4.41 9.58 -6.68
N CYS A 223 -4.11 10.82 -7.07
CA CYS A 223 -2.81 11.17 -7.65
C CYS A 223 -1.67 10.97 -6.65
N TYR A 224 -1.78 11.51 -5.44
CA TYR A 224 -0.71 11.36 -4.47
C TYR A 224 -0.62 9.95 -3.89
N ALA A 225 -1.75 9.27 -3.66
CA ALA A 225 -1.77 7.88 -3.23
C ALA A 225 -1.16 6.94 -4.28
N GLY A 226 -1.46 7.17 -5.57
CA GLY A 226 -0.83 6.46 -6.67
C GLY A 226 0.68 6.67 -6.71
N ALA A 227 1.14 7.91 -6.56
CA ALA A 227 2.58 8.22 -6.50
C ALA A 227 3.27 7.55 -5.29
N ALA A 228 2.66 7.65 -4.09
CA ALA A 228 3.14 6.93 -2.91
C ALA A 228 3.12 5.41 -3.12
N GLY A 229 2.10 4.90 -3.80
CA GLY A 229 1.93 3.49 -4.16
C GLY A 229 3.08 2.92 -4.99
N LEU A 230 3.71 3.72 -5.84
CA LEU A 230 4.93 3.32 -6.58
C LEU A 230 6.08 3.05 -5.61
N ILE A 231 6.29 3.94 -4.65
CA ILE A 231 7.35 3.79 -3.63
C ILE A 231 7.07 2.60 -2.72
N PHE A 232 5.82 2.40 -2.30
CA PHE A 232 5.41 1.27 -1.46
C PHE A 232 5.63 -0.07 -2.20
N GLY A 233 5.22 -0.15 -3.48
CA GLY A 233 5.50 -1.31 -4.32
C GLY A 233 6.99 -1.58 -4.49
N TRP A 234 7.80 -0.53 -4.68
CA TRP A 234 9.24 -0.64 -4.74
C TRP A 234 9.85 -1.15 -3.42
N VAL A 235 9.39 -0.67 -2.25
CA VAL A 235 9.84 -1.17 -0.94
C VAL A 235 9.46 -2.64 -0.76
N LEU A 236 8.26 -3.05 -1.18
CA LEU A 236 7.87 -4.46 -1.16
C LEU A 236 8.83 -5.32 -1.97
N VAL A 237 9.14 -4.91 -3.21
CA VAL A 237 10.06 -5.63 -4.10
C VAL A 237 11.48 -5.65 -3.51
N THR A 238 11.94 -4.54 -2.98
CA THR A 238 13.29 -4.41 -2.41
C THR A 238 13.46 -5.26 -1.16
N THR A 239 12.48 -5.26 -0.26
CA THR A 239 12.58 -6.00 1.01
C THR A 239 12.04 -7.43 0.94
N GLY A 240 11.13 -7.71 0.00
CA GLY A 240 10.41 -8.99 -0.08
C GLY A 240 9.52 -9.27 1.14
N LYS A 241 9.20 -8.27 1.98
CA LYS A 241 8.43 -8.46 3.22
C LYS A 241 7.38 -7.39 3.41
N LEU A 242 6.11 -7.80 3.42
CA LEU A 242 4.95 -6.92 3.57
C LEU A 242 4.99 -6.06 4.85
N ARG A 243 5.57 -6.58 5.94
CA ARG A 243 5.72 -5.82 7.20
C ARG A 243 6.46 -4.48 7.05
N TYR A 244 7.38 -4.39 6.08
CA TYR A 244 8.12 -3.14 5.86
C TYR A 244 7.28 -2.12 5.09
N THR A 245 6.40 -2.55 4.20
CA THR A 245 5.46 -1.63 3.54
C THR A 245 4.37 -1.15 4.50
N ILE A 246 3.87 -2.03 5.36
CA ILE A 246 2.94 -1.66 6.45
C ILE A 246 3.58 -0.60 7.36
N LEU A 247 4.81 -0.81 7.80
CA LEU A 247 5.51 0.14 8.66
C LEU A 247 5.81 1.47 7.95
N LEU A 248 6.17 1.41 6.67
CA LEU A 248 6.36 2.60 5.83
C LEU A 248 5.07 3.41 5.73
N HIS A 249 3.94 2.73 5.48
CA HIS A 249 2.65 3.37 5.35
C HIS A 249 2.17 3.97 6.69
N PHE A 250 2.42 3.28 7.81
CA PHE A 250 2.21 3.86 9.14
C PHE A 250 2.99 5.17 9.31
N ALA A 251 4.27 5.17 8.95
CA ALA A 251 5.10 6.36 9.04
C ALA A 251 4.63 7.48 8.09
N PHE A 252 4.17 7.13 6.88
CA PHE A 252 3.61 8.06 5.92
C PHE A 252 2.36 8.75 6.49
N ASN A 253 1.38 7.99 6.99
CA ASN A 253 0.15 8.57 7.55
C ASN A 253 0.41 9.30 8.88
N ALA A 254 1.29 8.79 9.75
CA ALA A 254 1.71 9.51 10.95
C ALA A 254 2.40 10.84 10.61
N GLY A 255 3.13 10.88 9.50
CA GLY A 255 3.77 12.08 9.00
C GLY A 255 2.79 13.23 8.74
N SER A 256 1.54 12.97 8.33
CA SER A 256 0.53 14.00 8.12
C SER A 256 0.23 14.79 9.41
N TYR A 257 0.14 14.10 10.53
CA TYR A 257 -0.03 14.73 11.84
C TYR A 257 1.24 15.49 12.29
N LEU A 258 2.42 14.99 11.93
CA LEU A 258 3.70 15.65 12.24
C LEU A 258 3.99 16.88 11.37
N MET A 259 3.30 17.03 10.23
CA MET A 259 3.44 18.23 9.39
C MET A 259 3.13 19.53 10.15
N THR A 260 2.23 19.49 11.15
CA THR A 260 1.92 20.63 12.02
C THR A 260 3.14 21.16 12.78
N LEU A 261 4.15 20.32 13.00
CA LEU A 261 5.41 20.73 13.63
C LEU A 261 6.30 21.57 12.71
N LEU A 262 5.98 21.61 11.41
CA LEU A 262 6.69 22.40 10.40
C LEU A 262 6.05 23.79 10.21
N TRP A 263 5.44 24.34 11.26
CA TRP A 263 4.75 25.66 11.26
C TRP A 263 5.62 26.83 10.77
N PHE A 264 6.94 26.69 10.85
CA PHE A 264 7.91 27.69 10.40
C PHE A 264 8.12 27.68 8.87
N VAL A 265 7.66 26.67 8.15
CA VAL A 265 7.72 26.56 6.68
C VAL A 265 6.50 27.27 6.11
N ASN A 266 6.62 28.58 5.90
CA ASN A 266 5.49 29.44 5.56
C ASN A 266 5.71 30.34 4.33
N THR A 267 6.90 30.32 3.75
CA THR A 267 7.19 31.02 2.49
C THR A 267 7.42 30.04 1.34
N PRO A 268 7.19 30.43 0.08
CA PRO A 268 7.51 29.58 -1.05
C PRO A 268 8.97 29.11 -1.08
N PHE A 269 9.89 29.93 -0.58
CA PHE A 269 11.30 29.57 -0.48
C PHE A 269 11.54 28.47 0.54
N ASP A 270 10.91 28.58 1.74
CA ASP A 270 11.01 27.54 2.78
C ASP A 270 10.43 26.21 2.29
N VAL A 271 9.30 26.26 1.56
CA VAL A 271 8.67 25.08 0.96
C VAL A 271 9.63 24.40 -0.02
N VAL A 272 10.22 25.17 -0.95
CA VAL A 272 11.17 24.61 -1.94
C VAL A 272 12.37 23.96 -1.25
N ILE A 273 12.96 24.62 -0.25
CA ILE A 273 14.10 24.06 0.50
C ILE A 273 13.68 22.79 1.26
N THR A 274 12.53 22.82 1.93
CA THR A 274 12.03 21.68 2.70
C THR A 274 11.79 20.48 1.81
N VAL A 275 11.12 20.67 0.66
CA VAL A 275 10.88 19.61 -0.32
C VAL A 275 12.19 19.08 -0.90
N ALA A 276 13.15 19.96 -1.20
CA ALA A 276 14.46 19.55 -1.71
C ALA A 276 15.24 18.71 -0.68
N ILE A 277 15.26 19.12 0.59
CA ILE A 277 15.89 18.36 1.67
C ILE A 277 15.19 17.03 1.87
N ALA A 278 13.86 17.01 1.96
CA ALA A 278 13.09 15.78 2.10
C ALA A 278 13.30 14.83 0.90
N GLY A 279 13.38 15.36 -0.31
CA GLY A 279 13.69 14.60 -1.52
C GLY A 279 15.09 13.96 -1.48
N VAL A 280 16.10 14.69 -1.03
CA VAL A 280 17.46 14.15 -0.84
C VAL A 280 17.44 13.05 0.23
N ILE A 281 16.81 13.29 1.37
CA ILE A 281 16.66 12.28 2.45
C ILE A 281 15.96 11.04 1.92
N LEU A 282 14.87 11.19 1.16
CA LEU A 282 14.13 10.10 0.54
C LEU A 282 15.05 9.24 -0.35
N VAL A 283 15.76 9.86 -1.29
CA VAL A 283 16.63 9.16 -2.25
C VAL A 283 17.78 8.44 -1.53
N GLU A 284 18.47 9.11 -0.61
CA GLU A 284 19.61 8.51 0.11
C GLU A 284 19.15 7.37 1.04
N THR A 285 17.97 7.52 1.66
CA THR A 285 17.44 6.46 2.49
C THR A 285 16.97 5.26 1.66
N MET A 286 16.42 5.48 0.47
CA MET A 286 16.11 4.40 -0.49
C MET A 286 17.38 3.66 -0.92
N ARG A 287 18.48 4.35 -1.20
CA ARG A 287 19.78 3.75 -1.47
C ARG A 287 20.28 2.91 -0.28
N SER A 288 20.18 3.49 0.93
CA SER A 288 20.56 2.81 2.17
C SER A 288 19.73 1.54 2.42
N LEU A 289 18.44 1.56 2.10
CA LEU A 289 17.55 0.40 2.19
C LEU A 289 17.99 -0.73 1.23
N ARG A 290 18.34 -0.39 -0.02
CA ARG A 290 18.88 -1.37 -0.98
C ARG A 290 20.13 -2.06 -0.44
N HIS A 291 21.10 -1.29 0.07
CA HIS A 291 22.29 -1.83 0.71
C HIS A 291 21.95 -2.73 1.91
N ALA A 292 21.00 -2.30 2.76
CA ALA A 292 20.55 -3.09 3.91
C ALA A 292 19.83 -4.40 3.53
N CYS A 293 19.39 -4.51 2.27
CA CYS A 293 18.79 -5.71 1.68
C CYS A 293 19.80 -6.55 0.86
N GLY A 294 21.07 -6.15 0.78
CA GLY A 294 22.09 -6.83 -0.02
C GLY A 294 21.92 -6.65 -1.52
N MET A 295 21.31 -5.55 -1.96
CA MET A 295 21.07 -5.24 -3.38
C MET A 295 22.08 -4.19 -3.85
N ASP A 296 23.36 -4.50 -3.83
CA ASP A 296 24.40 -3.61 -4.35
C ASP A 296 24.38 -3.55 -5.88
N ALA A 297 24.72 -2.39 -6.42
CA ALA A 297 24.51 -2.01 -7.82
C ALA A 297 25.27 -2.86 -8.87
N ALA A 298 26.07 -3.83 -8.48
CA ALA A 298 26.96 -4.54 -9.40
C ALA A 298 26.60 -6.03 -9.66
N SER A 299 25.64 -6.63 -8.97
CA SER A 299 25.48 -8.09 -9.05
C SER A 299 24.07 -8.67 -8.99
N ALA A 300 23.03 -7.89 -8.89
CA ALA A 300 21.68 -8.44 -8.88
C ALA A 300 20.81 -7.80 -9.95
N PRO A 301 20.40 -8.52 -11.01
CA PRO A 301 19.16 -8.16 -11.68
C PRO A 301 18.07 -8.06 -10.59
N LEU A 302 17.21 -7.06 -10.70
CA LEU A 302 15.99 -7.04 -9.91
C LEU A 302 15.38 -8.45 -9.99
N PRO A 303 15.06 -9.09 -8.88
CA PRO A 303 14.57 -10.45 -8.89
C PRO A 303 13.37 -10.64 -9.79
#